data_c81a712c193689b06bd88d8ff01af7ed
#
_entry.id   c81a712c193689b06bd88d8ff01af7ed
#
_cell.length_a   1.000
_cell.length_b   1.000
_cell.length_c   1.000
_cell.angle_alpha   90.00
_cell.angle_beta   90.00
_cell.angle_gamma   90.00
#
_symmetry.space_group_name_H-M   'P 1'
#
loop_
_entity.id
_entity.type
_entity.pdbx_description
1 polymer ?
#
loop_
_entity_poly.entity_id
_entity_poly.type
_entity_poly.pdbx_seq_one_letter_code
_entity_poly.pdbx_strand_id
1 'polypeptide(L)'
;MGVWRRLQRGIQGKRGSASRREVSIDKIRLRASPLEIGQGSDIGKVRQSNEDAFFTLNSVISIDPDPLYVGLLVVADGMGGHAKGKDASSIAIRAANGVVMREVLLPLLAGQGAGTIGRPIQEILTEATAAANEAVSGIDEEAGTTLTSVLVVGHSAHVAHVGDTRVYHLDNGEMRQITQDHSLVSRLVELGQISAQEAPEHPQRNFLYRAVGQGPELKVDTYFQRLAEGSHLVLCSDGLWNQVTEREIVEVIDNSSSPQEACDRLIDRANEKGGEDNITLLLAKVNY
;
A
#
# COMPACT_ATOMS: atom_id res chain seq x y z
N MET A 1 -15.48 70.46 17.61
CA MET A 1 -16.07 70.07 18.91
C MET A 1 -17.54 69.77 18.70
N GLY A 2 -18.00 68.53 18.92
CA GLY A 2 -19.41 68.25 19.17
C GLY A 2 -20.24 67.63 18.05
N VAL A 3 -20.05 66.34 17.67
CA VAL A 3 -21.09 65.54 16.99
C VAL A 3 -21.06 64.04 17.42
N TRP A 4 -20.54 63.74 18.61
CA TRP A 4 -20.48 62.32 19.10
C TRP A 4 -21.28 62.07 20.38
N ARG A 5 -22.48 62.63 20.49
CA ARG A 5 -23.33 62.34 21.64
C ARG A 5 -24.82 62.29 21.29
N ARG A 6 -25.24 61.38 20.39
CA ARG A 6 -26.66 60.99 20.29
C ARG A 6 -26.83 59.76 19.39
N LEU A 7 -26.53 58.59 19.88
CA LEU A 7 -27.09 57.32 19.36
C LEU A 7 -26.85 56.18 20.37
N GLN A 8 -27.27 56.42 21.60
CA GLN A 8 -27.40 55.38 22.61
C GLN A 8 -28.79 55.45 23.24
N ARG A 9 -29.79 54.97 22.50
CA ARG A 9 -31.09 54.53 23.08
C ARG A 9 -31.83 53.74 22.03
N GLY A 10 -32.03 52.43 22.33
CA GLY A 10 -33.13 51.67 21.77
C GLY A 10 -32.75 50.53 20.82
N ILE A 11 -32.20 49.41 21.29
CA ILE A 11 -32.58 48.07 20.85
C ILE A 11 -32.36 47.13 22.05
N GLN A 12 -33.37 47.01 22.90
CA GLN A 12 -33.53 45.85 23.76
C GLN A 12 -34.22 44.77 22.93
N GLY A 13 -33.46 44.01 22.17
CA GLY A 13 -33.90 42.80 21.47
C GLY A 13 -33.53 41.59 22.31
N LYS A 14 -34.52 40.78 22.66
CA LYS A 14 -34.44 39.51 23.39
C LYS A 14 -33.25 38.65 22.91
N ARG A 15 -32.24 38.48 23.75
CA ARG A 15 -31.21 37.46 23.56
C ARG A 15 -31.83 36.11 23.92
N GLY A 16 -32.28 35.40 22.93
CA GLY A 16 -32.49 33.95 23.02
C GLY A 16 -31.12 33.31 23.30
N SER A 17 -30.99 32.62 24.42
CA SER A 17 -29.83 31.84 24.79
C SER A 17 -29.75 30.63 23.86
N ALA A 18 -29.12 30.80 22.71
CA ALA A 18 -28.57 29.65 21.99
C ALA A 18 -27.36 29.18 22.83
N SER A 19 -27.55 28.11 23.58
CA SER A 19 -26.47 27.40 24.24
C SER A 19 -25.48 26.98 23.13
N ARG A 20 -24.38 27.72 23.01
CA ARG A 20 -23.19 27.20 22.35
C ARG A 20 -22.80 25.98 23.21
N ARG A 21 -23.04 24.79 22.70
CA ARG A 21 -22.32 23.62 23.16
C ARG A 21 -20.86 23.93 22.88
N GLU A 22 -20.12 24.32 23.93
CA GLU A 22 -18.68 24.21 23.93
C GLU A 22 -18.39 22.73 23.68
N VAL A 23 -17.98 22.44 22.48
CA VAL A 23 -17.37 21.13 22.16
C VAL A 23 -16.03 21.19 22.90
N SER A 24 -16.00 20.56 24.08
CA SER A 24 -14.76 20.34 24.81
C SER A 24 -13.82 19.55 23.93
N ILE A 25 -12.79 20.21 23.40
CA ILE A 25 -11.67 19.58 22.68
C ILE A 25 -10.78 18.79 23.66
N ASP A 26 -11.27 18.55 24.87
CA ASP A 26 -10.56 17.79 25.88
C ASP A 26 -10.53 16.30 25.54
N LYS A 27 -9.37 15.86 25.09
CA LYS A 27 -8.93 14.49 24.91
C LYS A 27 -9.40 13.84 23.61
N ILE A 28 -8.84 14.26 22.48
CA ILE A 28 -8.54 13.28 21.43
C ILE A 28 -7.48 12.34 22.05
N ARG A 29 -7.93 11.29 22.71
CA ARG A 29 -7.07 10.12 22.94
C ARG A 29 -6.91 9.53 21.56
N LEU A 30 -5.78 9.79 20.92
CA LEU A 30 -5.32 8.96 19.83
C LEU A 30 -5.23 7.54 20.41
N ARG A 31 -6.26 6.73 20.18
CA ARG A 31 -6.17 5.30 20.30
C ARG A 31 -4.97 4.90 19.42
N ALA A 32 -4.44 3.71 19.62
CA ALA A 32 -3.36 3.17 18.79
C ALA A 32 -3.50 3.59 17.32
N SER A 33 -2.37 3.79 16.62
CA SER A 33 -2.41 4.16 15.19
C SER A 33 -3.45 3.30 14.47
N PRO A 34 -4.33 3.89 13.65
CA PRO A 34 -5.39 3.13 12.96
C PRO A 34 -4.87 2.01 12.09
N LEU A 35 -3.66 2.20 11.55
CA LEU A 35 -2.86 1.15 10.94
C LEU A 35 -1.59 0.99 11.77
N GLU A 36 -1.35 -0.22 12.23
CA GLU A 36 -0.06 -0.59 12.79
C GLU A 36 0.71 -1.32 11.69
N ILE A 37 1.88 -0.79 11.30
CA ILE A 37 2.63 -1.30 10.15
C ILE A 37 3.93 -1.95 10.65
N GLY A 38 4.11 -3.23 10.30
CA GLY A 38 5.38 -3.91 10.29
C GLY A 38 5.97 -3.91 8.88
N GLN A 39 7.29 -3.87 8.78
CA GLN A 39 7.98 -3.84 7.50
C GLN A 39 9.35 -4.49 7.61
N GLY A 40 9.78 -5.13 6.52
CA GLY A 40 11.11 -5.71 6.44
C GLY A 40 11.49 -6.03 5.01
N SER A 41 12.80 -5.99 4.77
CA SER A 41 13.40 -6.41 3.51
C SER A 41 14.76 -7.01 3.79
N ASP A 42 15.04 -8.16 3.19
CA ASP A 42 16.27 -8.92 3.33
C ASP A 42 16.81 -9.35 1.97
N ILE A 43 18.12 -9.44 1.83
CA ILE A 43 18.77 -9.85 0.57
C ILE A 43 18.54 -11.33 0.25
N GLY A 44 18.15 -12.12 1.25
CA GLY A 44 18.15 -13.57 1.15
C GLY A 44 19.54 -14.17 1.33
N LYS A 45 19.66 -15.48 1.04
CA LYS A 45 20.94 -16.22 1.22
C LYS A 45 21.69 -16.48 -0.07
N VAL A 46 21.05 -16.29 -1.21
CA VAL A 46 21.60 -16.65 -2.53
C VAL A 46 21.98 -15.43 -3.36
N ARG A 47 21.17 -14.37 -3.29
CA ARG A 47 21.40 -13.13 -4.04
C ARG A 47 22.58 -12.34 -3.48
N GLN A 48 23.23 -11.52 -4.33
CA GLN A 48 24.37 -10.66 -3.96
C GLN A 48 23.95 -9.20 -3.76
N SER A 49 22.78 -8.81 -4.25
CA SER A 49 22.20 -7.48 -4.09
C SER A 49 20.72 -7.61 -3.78
N ASN A 50 20.20 -6.65 -3.03
CA ASN A 50 18.76 -6.51 -2.88
C ASN A 50 18.25 -5.58 -3.98
N GLU A 51 17.42 -6.11 -4.88
CA GLU A 51 16.78 -5.40 -5.99
C GLU A 51 15.34 -5.01 -5.65
N ASP A 52 14.81 -5.51 -4.52
CA ASP A 52 13.54 -5.07 -3.98
C ASP A 52 13.62 -3.65 -3.42
N ALA A 53 12.53 -2.94 -3.54
CA ALA A 53 12.32 -1.66 -2.86
C ALA A 53 10.90 -1.61 -2.27
N PHE A 54 10.76 -0.86 -1.18
CA PHE A 54 9.45 -0.61 -0.59
C PHE A 54 9.29 0.81 -0.07
N PHE A 55 8.05 1.21 0.15
CA PHE A 55 7.70 2.46 0.80
C PHE A 55 6.48 2.28 1.69
N THR A 56 6.50 2.92 2.86
CA THR A 56 5.37 2.99 3.76
C THR A 56 5.11 4.42 4.21
N LEU A 57 3.84 4.80 4.25
CA LEU A 57 3.38 6.01 4.91
C LEU A 57 2.15 5.67 5.72
N ASN A 58 2.10 6.17 6.95
CA ASN A 58 0.94 6.06 7.83
C ASN A 58 0.65 7.42 8.43
N SER A 59 -0.56 7.93 8.25
CA SER A 59 -0.93 9.28 8.69
C SER A 59 -2.37 9.33 9.20
N VAL A 60 -2.58 10.20 10.18
CA VAL A 60 -3.91 10.57 10.67
C VAL A 60 -4.11 12.05 10.41
N ILE A 61 -5.14 12.39 9.64
CA ILE A 61 -5.51 13.78 9.33
C ILE A 61 -6.74 14.12 10.18
N SER A 62 -6.55 14.96 11.18
CA SER A 62 -7.61 15.39 12.12
C SER A 62 -7.89 16.88 11.92
N ILE A 63 -8.57 17.22 10.82
CA ILE A 63 -8.98 18.60 10.50
C ILE A 63 -10.44 18.80 10.81
N ASP A 64 -11.27 17.77 10.66
CA ASP A 64 -12.69 17.70 11.02
C ASP A 64 -12.91 16.88 12.30
N PRO A 65 -14.12 16.87 12.89
CA PRO A 65 -14.40 16.09 14.11
C PRO A 65 -14.08 14.59 13.94
N ASP A 66 -14.15 14.06 12.74
CA ASP A 66 -13.83 12.66 12.46
C ASP A 66 -12.46 12.55 11.77
N PRO A 67 -11.47 11.92 12.42
CA PRO A 67 -10.14 11.77 11.84
C PRO A 67 -10.18 10.89 10.58
N LEU A 68 -9.50 11.33 9.53
CA LEU A 68 -9.27 10.56 8.31
C LEU A 68 -7.94 9.81 8.41
N TYR A 69 -8.00 8.53 8.18
CA TYR A 69 -6.83 7.65 8.16
C TYR A 69 -6.34 7.45 6.73
N VAL A 70 -5.03 7.64 6.52
CA VAL A 70 -4.39 7.47 5.21
C VAL A 70 -3.13 6.64 5.38
N GLY A 71 -3.06 5.53 4.66
CA GLY A 71 -1.89 4.65 4.58
C GLY A 71 -1.48 4.42 3.14
N LEU A 72 -0.18 4.41 2.86
CA LEU A 72 0.35 4.01 1.57
C LEU A 72 1.44 2.97 1.79
N LEU A 73 1.24 1.78 1.21
CA LEU A 73 2.20 0.69 1.20
C LEU A 73 2.53 0.39 -0.26
N VAL A 74 3.82 0.31 -0.58
CA VAL A 74 4.29 0.03 -1.94
C VAL A 74 5.44 -0.95 -1.87
N VAL A 75 5.40 -1.98 -2.73
CA VAL A 75 6.52 -2.91 -2.95
C VAL A 75 6.78 -2.98 -4.44
N ALA A 76 8.06 -3.02 -4.80
CA ALA A 76 8.56 -3.19 -6.14
C ALA A 76 9.73 -4.17 -6.10
N ASP A 77 9.63 -5.23 -6.88
CA ASP A 77 10.65 -6.26 -7.06
C ASP A 77 11.35 -6.02 -8.38
N GLY A 78 12.63 -5.69 -8.31
CA GLY A 78 13.42 -5.27 -9.46
C GLY A 78 14.00 -6.42 -10.24
N MET A 79 13.93 -6.36 -11.57
CA MET A 79 14.49 -7.37 -12.49
C MET A 79 15.36 -6.72 -13.56
N GLY A 80 16.26 -7.50 -14.16
CA GLY A 80 17.23 -7.04 -15.18
C GLY A 80 18.69 -7.17 -14.71
N GLY A 81 18.90 -7.73 -13.53
CA GLY A 81 20.20 -8.10 -12.96
C GLY A 81 20.92 -6.94 -12.26
N HIS A 82 21.29 -7.15 -11.00
CA HIS A 82 22.13 -6.31 -10.16
C HIS A 82 21.69 -4.81 -10.08
N ALA A 83 22.48 -3.91 -10.72
CA ALA A 83 22.24 -2.48 -10.62
C ALA A 83 20.94 -2.04 -11.32
N LYS A 84 20.58 -2.66 -12.46
CA LYS A 84 19.41 -2.26 -13.26
C LYS A 84 18.08 -2.54 -12.53
N GLY A 85 17.93 -3.73 -11.93
CA GLY A 85 16.74 -4.08 -11.16
C GLY A 85 16.55 -3.18 -9.95
N LYS A 86 17.63 -2.95 -9.18
CA LYS A 86 17.59 -2.04 -8.03
C LYS A 86 17.22 -0.60 -8.38
N ASP A 87 17.75 -0.09 -9.49
CA ASP A 87 17.40 1.26 -9.96
C ASP A 87 15.96 1.31 -10.44
N ALA A 88 15.50 0.28 -11.16
CA ALA A 88 14.12 0.18 -11.64
C ALA A 88 13.11 0.19 -10.49
N SER A 89 13.26 -0.66 -9.48
CA SER A 89 12.35 -0.71 -8.32
C SER A 89 12.32 0.62 -7.55
N SER A 90 13.49 1.22 -7.32
CA SER A 90 13.61 2.49 -6.60
C SER A 90 13.01 3.67 -7.38
N ILE A 91 13.19 3.72 -8.70
CA ILE A 91 12.65 4.78 -9.55
C ILE A 91 11.15 4.63 -9.70
N ALA A 92 10.65 3.40 -9.89
CA ALA A 92 9.22 3.12 -9.97
C ALA A 92 8.48 3.62 -8.73
N ILE A 93 8.97 3.29 -7.53
CA ILE A 93 8.37 3.75 -6.27
C ILE A 93 8.37 5.28 -6.18
N ARG A 94 9.48 5.94 -6.51
CA ARG A 94 9.56 7.41 -6.44
C ARG A 94 8.58 8.08 -7.39
N ALA A 95 8.48 7.60 -8.64
CA ALA A 95 7.58 8.16 -9.63
C ALA A 95 6.11 7.96 -9.22
N ALA A 96 5.72 6.74 -8.82
CA ALA A 96 4.37 6.44 -8.38
C ALA A 96 3.98 7.26 -7.15
N ASN A 97 4.85 7.31 -6.13
CA ASN A 97 4.60 8.07 -4.91
C ASN A 97 4.46 9.58 -5.22
N GLY A 98 5.22 10.13 -6.17
CA GLY A 98 5.11 11.52 -6.59
C GLY A 98 3.69 11.88 -7.07
N VAL A 99 3.04 11.00 -7.82
CA VAL A 99 1.65 11.17 -8.27
C VAL A 99 0.68 11.07 -7.08
N VAL A 100 0.79 10.01 -6.26
CA VAL A 100 -0.10 9.81 -5.09
C VAL A 100 0.02 10.97 -4.10
N MET A 101 1.23 11.46 -3.83
CA MET A 101 1.43 12.61 -2.96
C MET A 101 0.72 13.86 -3.49
N ARG A 102 0.85 14.15 -4.78
CA ARG A 102 0.29 15.34 -5.40
C ARG A 102 -1.24 15.26 -5.54
N GLU A 103 -1.76 14.11 -5.97
CA GLU A 103 -3.18 13.96 -6.32
C GLU A 103 -4.06 13.54 -5.12
N VAL A 104 -3.47 12.95 -4.08
CA VAL A 104 -4.22 12.46 -2.91
C VAL A 104 -3.81 13.18 -1.64
N LEU A 105 -2.53 13.09 -1.24
CA LEU A 105 -2.12 13.54 0.09
C LEU A 105 -2.12 15.06 0.22
N LEU A 106 -1.59 15.80 -0.74
CA LEU A 106 -1.60 17.26 -0.68
C LEU A 106 -3.02 17.86 -0.65
N PRO A 107 -4.01 17.41 -1.46
CA PRO A 107 -5.40 17.84 -1.33
C PRO A 107 -6.01 17.54 0.04
N LEU A 108 -5.77 16.35 0.59
CA LEU A 108 -6.26 15.98 1.93
C LEU A 108 -5.66 16.88 3.03
N LEU A 109 -4.35 17.15 2.97
CA LEU A 109 -3.65 18.03 3.91
C LEU A 109 -4.05 19.50 3.77
N ALA A 110 -4.50 19.94 2.59
CA ALA A 110 -5.01 21.30 2.37
C ALA A 110 -6.39 21.56 3.02
N GLY A 111 -6.95 20.61 3.75
CA GLY A 111 -8.13 20.80 4.59
C GLY A 111 -9.46 20.69 3.87
N GLN A 112 -9.50 20.00 2.78
CA GLN A 112 -10.72 19.86 1.98
C GLN A 112 -11.45 18.53 2.19
N GLY A 113 -11.00 17.65 3.11
CA GLY A 113 -11.62 16.35 3.44
C GLY A 113 -11.52 15.30 2.34
N ALA A 114 -11.98 14.07 2.62
CA ALA A 114 -11.90 12.95 1.65
C ALA A 114 -12.73 13.20 0.36
N GLY A 115 -13.73 14.09 0.39
CA GLY A 115 -14.53 14.47 -0.77
C GLY A 115 -13.82 15.34 -1.79
N THR A 116 -12.58 15.73 -1.55
CA THR A 116 -11.78 16.59 -2.43
C THR A 116 -10.77 15.87 -3.31
N ILE A 117 -10.65 14.56 -3.15
CA ILE A 117 -10.00 13.77 -4.18
C ILE A 117 -10.92 13.84 -5.39
N GLY A 118 -10.64 14.77 -6.32
CA GLY A 118 -11.54 15.13 -7.45
C GLY A 118 -11.69 14.03 -8.51
N ARG A 119 -11.07 12.86 -8.30
CA ARG A 119 -11.03 11.73 -9.23
C ARG A 119 -11.12 10.39 -8.47
N PRO A 120 -11.59 9.31 -9.10
CA PRO A 120 -11.50 7.98 -8.51
C PRO A 120 -10.06 7.59 -8.16
N ILE A 121 -9.87 7.06 -6.95
CA ILE A 121 -8.52 6.66 -6.46
C ILE A 121 -7.87 5.64 -7.41
N GLN A 122 -8.64 4.72 -7.99
CA GLN A 122 -8.15 3.73 -8.95
C GLN A 122 -7.52 4.39 -10.18
N GLU A 123 -8.11 5.48 -10.69
CA GLU A 123 -7.55 6.23 -11.82
C GLU A 123 -6.21 6.89 -11.43
N ILE A 124 -6.14 7.46 -10.23
CA ILE A 124 -4.91 8.09 -9.72
C ILE A 124 -3.81 7.03 -9.56
N LEU A 125 -4.13 5.86 -9.01
CA LEU A 125 -3.16 4.78 -8.86
C LEU A 125 -2.72 4.19 -10.21
N THR A 126 -3.63 4.12 -11.19
CA THR A 126 -3.29 3.73 -12.57
C THR A 126 -2.32 4.73 -13.20
N GLU A 127 -2.60 6.04 -13.06
CA GLU A 127 -1.70 7.11 -13.53
C GLU A 127 -0.34 7.06 -12.81
N ALA A 128 -0.34 6.81 -11.50
CA ALA A 128 0.89 6.64 -10.71
C ALA A 128 1.75 5.48 -11.24
N THR A 129 1.12 4.36 -11.58
CA THR A 129 1.81 3.20 -12.14
C THR A 129 2.28 3.48 -13.57
N ALA A 130 1.52 4.23 -14.38
CA ALA A 130 1.94 4.65 -15.72
C ALA A 130 3.15 5.60 -15.67
N ALA A 131 3.17 6.55 -14.72
CA ALA A 131 4.32 7.42 -14.50
C ALA A 131 5.56 6.64 -14.07
N ALA A 132 5.39 5.59 -13.26
CA ALA A 132 6.47 4.66 -12.92
C ALA A 132 7.00 3.93 -14.15
N ASN A 133 6.09 3.46 -15.03
CA ASN A 133 6.45 2.77 -16.26
C ASN A 133 7.29 3.68 -17.19
N GLU A 134 6.86 4.92 -17.39
CA GLU A 134 7.60 5.90 -18.19
C GLU A 134 8.99 6.17 -17.61
N ALA A 135 9.09 6.35 -16.29
CA ALA A 135 10.34 6.64 -15.61
C ALA A 135 11.34 5.47 -15.69
N VAL A 136 10.86 4.23 -15.56
CA VAL A 136 11.71 3.03 -15.65
C VAL A 136 12.13 2.74 -17.09
N SER A 137 11.22 2.87 -18.07
CA SER A 137 11.52 2.67 -19.50
C SER A 137 12.62 3.60 -20.02
N GLY A 138 12.86 4.73 -19.34
CA GLY A 138 13.93 5.69 -19.66
C GLY A 138 15.33 5.26 -19.20
N ILE A 139 15.46 4.16 -18.43
CA ILE A 139 16.76 3.73 -17.87
C ILE A 139 17.50 2.82 -18.85
N ASP A 140 16.89 1.70 -19.19
CA ASP A 140 17.49 0.64 -20.02
C ASP A 140 16.37 -0.29 -20.52
N GLU A 141 16.52 -0.88 -21.72
CA GLU A 141 15.51 -1.80 -22.31
C GLU A 141 15.35 -3.11 -21.53
N GLU A 142 16.36 -3.51 -20.75
CA GLU A 142 16.33 -4.72 -19.92
C GLU A 142 15.90 -4.44 -18.49
N ALA A 143 15.83 -3.18 -18.07
CA ALA A 143 15.41 -2.80 -16.74
C ALA A 143 13.89 -2.94 -16.60
N GLY A 144 13.45 -3.58 -15.52
CA GLY A 144 12.04 -3.73 -15.21
C GLY A 144 11.83 -3.93 -13.72
N THR A 145 10.58 -3.84 -13.31
CA THR A 145 10.21 -4.11 -11.92
C THR A 145 8.74 -4.49 -11.81
N THR A 146 8.37 -5.23 -10.80
CA THR A 146 6.97 -5.26 -10.34
C THR A 146 6.63 -3.93 -9.71
N LEU A 147 5.38 -3.59 -9.59
CA LEU A 147 4.92 -2.48 -8.76
C LEU A 147 3.52 -2.77 -8.21
N THR A 148 3.43 -2.85 -6.90
CA THR A 148 2.17 -3.03 -6.21
C THR A 148 2.01 -1.96 -5.15
N SER A 149 0.96 -1.15 -5.29
CA SER A 149 0.64 -0.03 -4.41
C SER A 149 -0.70 -0.28 -3.73
N VAL A 150 -0.74 -0.12 -2.41
CA VAL A 150 -1.97 -0.19 -1.60
C VAL A 150 -2.16 1.15 -0.91
N LEU A 151 -3.18 1.90 -1.34
CA LEU A 151 -3.59 3.15 -0.71
C LEU A 151 -4.81 2.90 0.17
N VAL A 152 -4.64 3.06 1.47
CA VAL A 152 -5.74 3.00 2.44
C VAL A 152 -6.26 4.40 2.69
N VAL A 153 -7.58 4.59 2.51
CA VAL A 153 -8.27 5.85 2.86
C VAL A 153 -9.50 5.49 3.69
N GLY A 154 -9.52 5.91 4.94
CA GLY A 154 -10.54 5.48 5.90
C GLY A 154 -10.54 3.95 6.05
N HIS A 155 -11.70 3.32 5.81
CA HIS A 155 -11.89 1.87 5.92
C HIS A 155 -11.74 1.11 4.59
N SER A 156 -11.04 1.67 3.63
CA SER A 156 -10.95 1.11 2.28
C SER A 156 -9.52 1.06 1.79
N ALA A 157 -9.09 -0.09 1.27
CA ALA A 157 -7.84 -0.26 0.55
C ALA A 157 -8.11 -0.28 -0.96
N HIS A 158 -7.36 0.53 -1.68
CA HIS A 158 -7.32 0.60 -3.13
C HIS A 158 -5.97 0.09 -3.60
N VAL A 159 -5.96 -0.89 -4.47
CA VAL A 159 -4.75 -1.56 -4.94
C VAL A 159 -4.55 -1.27 -6.43
N ALA A 160 -3.33 -0.93 -6.82
CA ALA A 160 -2.86 -1.00 -8.20
C ALA A 160 -1.70 -1.99 -8.27
N HIS A 161 -1.69 -2.83 -9.31
CA HIS A 161 -0.80 -3.97 -9.36
C HIS A 161 -0.30 -4.26 -10.77
N VAL A 162 1.02 -4.50 -10.85
CA VAL A 162 1.74 -5.02 -12.02
C VAL A 162 2.84 -5.95 -11.53
N GLY A 163 2.86 -7.19 -12.01
CA GLY A 163 3.88 -8.19 -11.67
C GLY A 163 3.31 -9.38 -10.90
N ASP A 164 4.09 -9.95 -10.01
CA ASP A 164 3.76 -11.09 -9.16
C ASP A 164 4.00 -10.84 -7.65
N THR A 165 4.27 -9.59 -7.29
CA THR A 165 4.18 -9.13 -5.90
C THR A 165 2.74 -9.25 -5.43
N ARG A 166 2.49 -9.89 -4.30
CA ARG A 166 1.13 -10.23 -3.87
C ARG A 166 0.61 -9.34 -2.75
N VAL A 167 -0.69 -9.06 -2.80
CA VAL A 167 -1.46 -8.48 -1.69
C VAL A 167 -2.45 -9.52 -1.20
N TYR A 168 -2.42 -9.76 0.11
CA TYR A 168 -3.40 -10.61 0.78
C TYR A 168 -4.20 -9.79 1.79
N HIS A 169 -5.44 -10.19 1.99
CA HIS A 169 -6.30 -9.77 3.09
C HIS A 169 -6.53 -10.93 4.03
N LEU A 170 -6.16 -10.75 5.28
CA LEU A 170 -6.39 -11.71 6.36
C LEU A 170 -7.48 -11.14 7.27
N ASP A 171 -8.59 -11.84 7.36
CA ASP A 171 -9.71 -11.49 8.23
C ASP A 171 -10.27 -12.76 8.90
N ASN A 172 -10.46 -12.75 10.23
CA ASN A 172 -10.98 -13.87 11.00
C ASN A 172 -10.26 -15.21 10.76
N GLY A 173 -8.93 -15.17 10.56
CA GLY A 173 -8.10 -16.36 10.30
C GLY A 173 -8.16 -16.88 8.85
N GLU A 174 -8.96 -16.25 7.98
CA GLU A 174 -9.02 -16.57 6.56
C GLU A 174 -8.15 -15.60 5.75
N MET A 175 -7.13 -16.14 5.08
CA MET A 175 -6.25 -15.38 4.20
C MET A 175 -6.68 -15.53 2.74
N ARG A 176 -6.87 -14.40 2.05
CA ARG A 176 -7.28 -14.36 0.65
C ARG A 176 -6.37 -13.47 -0.15
N GLN A 177 -5.81 -13.99 -1.23
CA GLN A 177 -5.07 -13.19 -2.21
C GLN A 177 -6.02 -12.22 -2.93
N ILE A 178 -5.64 -10.93 -2.97
CA ILE A 178 -6.39 -9.88 -3.67
C ILE A 178 -5.89 -9.73 -5.10
N THR A 179 -4.57 -9.70 -5.27
CA THR A 179 -3.92 -9.53 -6.59
C THR A 179 -3.84 -10.85 -7.35
N GLN A 180 -3.73 -10.74 -8.66
CA GLN A 180 -3.49 -11.87 -9.54
C GLN A 180 -2.12 -11.71 -10.21
N ASP A 181 -1.28 -12.74 -10.12
CA ASP A 181 0.09 -12.68 -10.63
C ASP A 181 0.12 -12.55 -12.16
N HIS A 182 0.95 -11.65 -12.65
CA HIS A 182 1.22 -11.49 -14.08
C HIS A 182 2.38 -12.38 -14.53
N SER A 183 2.42 -13.62 -14.03
CA SER A 183 3.39 -14.64 -14.42
C SER A 183 2.83 -15.60 -15.47
N LEU A 184 3.73 -16.16 -16.29
CA LEU A 184 3.35 -17.15 -17.31
C LEU A 184 2.63 -18.35 -16.68
N VAL A 185 3.14 -18.84 -15.56
CA VAL A 185 2.55 -20.01 -14.89
C VAL A 185 1.16 -19.73 -14.34
N SER A 186 0.93 -18.54 -13.77
CA SER A 186 -0.41 -18.12 -13.35
C SER A 186 -1.37 -18.14 -14.54
N ARG A 187 -0.94 -17.66 -15.71
CA ARG A 187 -1.76 -17.66 -16.92
C ARG A 187 -2.03 -19.07 -17.46
N LEU A 188 -1.04 -19.97 -17.39
CA LEU A 188 -1.22 -21.36 -17.81
C LEU A 188 -2.21 -22.11 -16.90
N VAL A 189 -2.18 -21.84 -15.59
CA VAL A 189 -3.15 -22.40 -14.62
C VAL A 189 -4.56 -21.90 -14.92
N GLU A 190 -4.76 -20.59 -15.17
CA GLU A 190 -6.05 -20.03 -15.56
C GLU A 190 -6.65 -20.66 -16.81
N LEU A 191 -5.79 -20.93 -17.80
CA LEU A 191 -6.19 -21.57 -19.05
C LEU A 191 -6.40 -23.08 -18.90
N GLY A 192 -6.16 -23.66 -17.72
CA GLY A 192 -6.24 -25.09 -17.46
C GLY A 192 -5.18 -25.91 -18.20
N GLN A 193 -4.06 -25.30 -18.63
CA GLN A 193 -2.97 -25.96 -19.34
C GLN A 193 -2.01 -26.67 -18.39
N ILE A 194 -1.87 -26.17 -17.17
CA ILE A 194 -1.19 -26.83 -16.06
C ILE A 194 -2.05 -26.72 -14.81
N SER A 195 -1.84 -27.62 -13.84
CA SER A 195 -2.46 -27.52 -12.53
C SER A 195 -1.72 -26.54 -11.62
N ALA A 196 -2.37 -26.05 -10.56
CA ALA A 196 -1.74 -25.21 -9.55
C ALA A 196 -0.57 -25.92 -8.82
N GLN A 197 -0.61 -27.27 -8.74
CA GLN A 197 0.47 -28.06 -8.17
C GLN A 197 1.71 -28.15 -9.05
N GLU A 198 1.57 -28.04 -10.38
CA GLU A 198 2.67 -28.09 -11.34
C GLU A 198 3.35 -26.73 -11.53
N ALA A 199 2.65 -25.64 -11.23
CA ALA A 199 3.15 -24.27 -11.42
C ALA A 199 4.49 -23.98 -10.71
N PRO A 200 4.70 -24.37 -9.42
CA PRO A 200 5.97 -24.13 -8.72
C PRO A 200 7.18 -24.85 -9.32
N GLU A 201 6.98 -25.97 -10.01
CA GLU A 201 8.06 -26.77 -10.62
C GLU A 201 8.28 -26.42 -12.09
N HIS A 202 7.49 -25.50 -12.66
CA HIS A 202 7.58 -25.15 -14.07
C HIS A 202 8.89 -24.41 -14.38
N PRO A 203 9.61 -24.74 -15.48
CA PRO A 203 10.89 -24.11 -15.83
C PRO A 203 10.84 -22.58 -15.98
N GLN A 204 9.68 -22.05 -16.34
CA GLN A 204 9.45 -20.62 -16.55
C GLN A 204 8.59 -20.01 -15.44
N ARG A 205 8.65 -20.53 -14.20
CA ARG A 205 7.84 -20.05 -13.08
C ARG A 205 8.06 -18.56 -12.77
N ASN A 206 9.28 -18.05 -12.99
CA ASN A 206 9.64 -16.64 -12.70
C ASN A 206 9.47 -15.73 -13.95
N PHE A 207 8.87 -16.23 -15.05
CA PHE A 207 8.67 -15.42 -16.24
C PHE A 207 7.43 -14.55 -16.09
N LEU A 208 7.63 -13.23 -16.06
CA LEU A 208 6.56 -12.23 -16.04
C LEU A 208 6.19 -11.85 -17.47
N TYR A 209 4.90 -11.91 -17.80
CA TYR A 209 4.39 -11.40 -19.07
C TYR A 209 4.00 -9.93 -19.01
N ARG A 210 4.07 -9.31 -17.80
CA ARG A 210 3.78 -7.90 -17.59
C ARG A 210 4.59 -7.37 -16.40
N ALA A 211 5.38 -6.32 -16.65
CA ALA A 211 6.18 -5.61 -15.66
C ALA A 211 6.29 -4.13 -16.03
N VAL A 212 6.59 -3.31 -15.05
CA VAL A 212 6.86 -1.88 -15.19
C VAL A 212 8.22 -1.70 -15.87
N GLY A 213 8.29 -0.81 -16.87
CA GLY A 213 9.50 -0.56 -17.66
C GLY A 213 9.57 -1.36 -18.97
N GLN A 214 8.68 -2.33 -19.17
CA GLN A 214 8.70 -3.21 -20.33
C GLN A 214 7.66 -2.82 -21.40
N GLY A 215 7.86 -1.68 -22.03
CA GLY A 215 7.06 -1.20 -23.14
C GLY A 215 6.16 -0.01 -22.82
N PRO A 216 5.64 0.67 -23.87
CA PRO A 216 4.91 1.91 -23.71
C PRO A 216 3.47 1.73 -23.20
N GLU A 217 2.86 0.59 -23.50
CA GLU A 217 1.49 0.27 -23.08
C GLU A 217 1.50 -0.69 -21.90
N LEU A 218 1.17 -0.17 -20.72
CA LEU A 218 1.09 -0.96 -19.50
C LEU A 218 -0.36 -1.06 -19.03
N LYS A 219 -0.89 -2.29 -19.00
CA LYS A 219 -2.17 -2.55 -18.36
C LYS A 219 -1.96 -2.71 -16.86
N VAL A 220 -2.61 -1.87 -16.07
CA VAL A 220 -2.59 -1.90 -14.61
C VAL A 220 -3.87 -2.58 -14.12
N ASP A 221 -3.73 -3.58 -13.27
CA ASP A 221 -4.88 -4.19 -12.62
C ASP A 221 -5.16 -3.44 -11.31
N THR A 222 -6.45 -3.15 -11.05
CA THR A 222 -6.87 -2.42 -9.85
C THR A 222 -7.88 -3.22 -9.06
N TYR A 223 -7.75 -3.18 -7.72
CA TYR A 223 -8.65 -3.88 -6.81
C TYR A 223 -9.13 -2.94 -5.71
N PHE A 224 -10.22 -3.34 -5.09
CA PHE A 224 -10.81 -2.66 -3.95
C PHE A 224 -11.10 -3.66 -2.84
N GLN A 225 -10.71 -3.33 -1.60
CA GLN A 225 -10.97 -4.14 -0.43
C GLN A 225 -11.48 -3.26 0.71
N ARG A 226 -12.64 -3.61 1.26
CA ARG A 226 -13.11 -3.02 2.51
C ARG A 226 -12.39 -3.68 3.67
N LEU A 227 -11.93 -2.86 4.61
CA LEU A 227 -11.15 -3.31 5.76
C LEU A 227 -12.05 -3.35 7.01
N ALA A 228 -11.97 -4.44 7.75
CA ALA A 228 -12.60 -4.59 9.05
C ALA A 228 -11.58 -4.35 10.18
N GLU A 229 -12.07 -3.93 11.35
CA GLU A 229 -11.24 -3.85 12.54
C GLU A 229 -10.63 -5.23 12.87
N GLY A 230 -9.36 -5.28 13.18
CA GLY A 230 -8.61 -6.51 13.46
C GLY A 230 -8.08 -7.24 12.22
N SER A 231 -8.55 -6.88 11.01
CA SER A 231 -8.02 -7.49 9.78
C SER A 231 -6.59 -7.02 9.46
N HIS A 232 -5.91 -7.77 8.59
CA HIS A 232 -4.55 -7.44 8.16
C HIS A 232 -4.46 -7.37 6.63
N LEU A 233 -3.58 -6.50 6.15
CA LEU A 233 -3.11 -6.50 4.77
C LEU A 233 -1.65 -6.97 4.78
N VAL A 234 -1.35 -7.96 3.94
CA VAL A 234 0.00 -8.48 3.72
C VAL A 234 0.40 -8.16 2.29
N LEU A 235 1.49 -7.44 2.10
CA LEU A 235 2.05 -7.10 0.79
C LEU A 235 3.50 -7.61 0.73
N CYS A 236 3.81 -8.52 -0.21
CA CYS A 236 5.13 -9.15 -0.24
C CYS A 236 5.62 -9.47 -1.64
N SER A 237 6.95 -9.50 -1.81
CA SER A 237 7.62 -10.01 -3.00
C SER A 237 7.61 -11.55 -3.05
N ASP A 238 8.04 -12.10 -4.17
CA ASP A 238 8.04 -13.53 -4.44
C ASP A 238 8.99 -14.33 -3.53
N GLY A 239 10.06 -13.71 -3.05
CA GLY A 239 10.97 -14.32 -2.08
C GLY A 239 10.31 -14.72 -0.76
N LEU A 240 9.16 -14.12 -0.41
CA LEU A 240 8.38 -14.59 0.72
C LEU A 240 7.42 -15.71 0.31
N TRP A 241 6.51 -15.47 -0.62
CA TRP A 241 5.41 -16.39 -0.90
C TRP A 241 5.84 -17.67 -1.63
N ASN A 242 7.02 -17.68 -2.27
CA ASN A 242 7.64 -18.91 -2.79
C ASN A 242 8.17 -19.82 -1.69
N GLN A 243 8.53 -19.28 -0.53
CA GLN A 243 9.16 -20.02 0.57
C GLN A 243 8.17 -20.33 1.72
N VAL A 244 7.25 -19.41 2.00
CA VAL A 244 6.35 -19.49 3.16
C VAL A 244 4.91 -19.63 2.68
N THR A 245 4.25 -20.70 3.08
CA THR A 245 2.84 -20.95 2.69
C THR A 245 1.89 -19.97 3.37
N GLU A 246 0.72 -19.72 2.78
CA GLU A 246 -0.31 -18.87 3.36
C GLU A 246 -0.71 -19.30 4.77
N ARG A 247 -0.79 -20.60 5.02
CA ARG A 247 -1.06 -21.15 6.36
C ARG A 247 0.01 -20.77 7.38
N GLU A 248 1.29 -20.84 7.00
CA GLU A 248 2.40 -20.43 7.87
C GLU A 248 2.40 -18.92 8.11
N ILE A 249 2.05 -18.12 7.10
CA ILE A 249 1.92 -16.66 7.24
C ILE A 249 0.85 -16.35 8.31
N VAL A 250 -0.33 -16.94 8.20
CA VAL A 250 -1.41 -16.79 9.18
C VAL A 250 -0.95 -17.21 10.57
N GLU A 251 -0.33 -18.39 10.71
CA GLU A 251 0.17 -18.89 11.99
C GLU A 251 1.18 -17.94 12.65
N VAL A 252 2.10 -17.37 11.87
CA VAL A 252 3.08 -16.42 12.40
C VAL A 252 2.42 -15.12 12.83
N ILE A 253 1.48 -14.58 12.03
CA ILE A 253 0.74 -13.36 12.37
C ILE A 253 -0.04 -13.53 13.66
N ASP A 254 -0.80 -14.61 13.79
CA ASP A 254 -1.63 -14.90 14.98
C ASP A 254 -0.81 -15.11 16.26
N ASN A 255 0.44 -15.60 16.14
CA ASN A 255 1.34 -15.86 17.25
C ASN A 255 2.40 -14.76 17.47
N SER A 256 2.21 -13.57 16.87
CA SER A 256 3.10 -12.43 17.06
C SER A 256 2.41 -11.31 17.85
N SER A 257 3.20 -10.60 18.67
CA SER A 257 2.68 -9.52 19.52
C SER A 257 2.45 -8.22 18.76
N SER A 258 3.07 -8.09 17.59
CA SER A 258 2.97 -6.91 16.72
C SER A 258 3.19 -7.27 15.25
N PRO A 259 2.73 -6.42 14.31
CA PRO A 259 3.04 -6.58 12.89
C PRO A 259 4.54 -6.60 12.59
N GLN A 260 5.35 -5.84 13.34
CA GLN A 260 6.80 -5.83 13.15
C GLN A 260 7.42 -7.18 13.53
N GLU A 261 7.05 -7.74 14.69
CA GLU A 261 7.52 -9.06 15.08
C GLU A 261 7.12 -10.15 14.06
N ALA A 262 5.90 -10.06 13.52
CA ALA A 262 5.45 -10.98 12.48
C ALA A 262 6.31 -10.85 11.21
N CYS A 263 6.64 -9.63 10.77
CA CYS A 263 7.51 -9.40 9.62
C CYS A 263 8.90 -10.02 9.84
N ASP A 264 9.51 -9.75 10.98
CA ASP A 264 10.86 -10.26 11.30
C ASP A 264 10.88 -11.80 11.27
N ARG A 265 9.89 -12.43 11.91
CA ARG A 265 9.76 -13.91 11.94
C ARG A 265 9.45 -14.53 10.57
N LEU A 266 8.69 -13.85 9.72
CA LEU A 266 8.39 -14.33 8.37
C LEU A 266 9.61 -14.26 7.46
N ILE A 267 10.39 -13.19 7.55
CA ILE A 267 11.66 -13.05 6.82
C ILE A 267 12.66 -14.13 7.28
N ASP A 268 12.81 -14.32 8.58
CA ASP A 268 13.65 -15.38 9.13
C ASP A 268 13.22 -16.77 8.62
N ARG A 269 11.90 -17.02 8.61
CA ARG A 269 11.32 -18.27 8.10
C ARG A 269 11.62 -18.51 6.61
N ALA A 270 11.49 -17.46 5.78
CA ALA A 270 11.82 -17.55 4.36
C ALA A 270 13.31 -17.84 4.15
N ASN A 271 14.16 -17.19 4.92
CA ASN A 271 15.60 -17.43 4.93
C ASN A 271 15.96 -18.86 5.40
N GLU A 272 15.32 -19.38 6.43
CA GLU A 272 15.51 -20.76 6.91
C GLU A 272 15.17 -21.80 5.85
N LYS A 273 14.18 -21.51 4.99
CA LYS A 273 13.74 -22.39 3.91
C LYS A 273 14.54 -22.27 2.62
N GLY A 274 15.57 -21.44 2.61
CA GLY A 274 16.51 -21.32 1.49
C GLY A 274 16.94 -19.90 1.19
N GLY A 275 16.04 -18.90 1.35
CA GLY A 275 16.31 -17.50 1.05
C GLY A 275 16.81 -17.33 -0.38
N GLU A 276 16.14 -17.97 -1.36
CA GLU A 276 16.60 -18.06 -2.75
C GLU A 276 16.57 -16.70 -3.45
N ASP A 277 15.69 -15.79 -3.01
CA ASP A 277 15.52 -14.45 -3.56
C ASP A 277 15.53 -13.36 -2.49
N ASN A 278 15.45 -12.10 -2.92
CA ASN A 278 15.20 -10.95 -2.08
C ASN A 278 13.81 -11.08 -1.44
N ILE A 279 13.70 -10.81 -0.16
CA ILE A 279 12.48 -11.02 0.63
C ILE A 279 12.00 -9.67 1.13
N THR A 280 10.87 -9.19 0.65
CA THR A 280 10.28 -7.93 1.12
C THR A 280 8.85 -8.15 1.57
N LEU A 281 8.52 -7.64 2.75
CA LEU A 281 7.21 -7.81 3.39
C LEU A 281 6.76 -6.54 4.10
N LEU A 282 5.53 -6.14 3.85
CA LEU A 282 4.80 -5.11 4.58
C LEU A 282 3.53 -5.72 5.16
N LEU A 283 3.32 -5.55 6.45
CA LEU A 283 2.15 -6.04 7.16
C LEU A 283 1.44 -4.88 7.86
N ALA A 284 0.19 -4.61 7.49
CA ALA A 284 -0.61 -3.59 8.12
C ALA A 284 -1.78 -4.21 8.88
N LYS A 285 -1.86 -3.99 10.20
CA LYS A 285 -2.99 -4.35 11.05
C LYS A 285 -3.95 -3.16 11.16
N VAL A 286 -5.22 -3.43 11.01
CA VAL A 286 -6.32 -2.45 11.08
C VAL A 286 -6.83 -2.37 12.52
N ASN A 287 -6.76 -1.17 13.16
CA ASN A 287 -7.08 -0.96 14.59
C ASN A 287 -8.26 0.00 14.84
N TYR A 288 -9.18 0.20 13.89
CA TYR A 288 -10.28 1.17 14.02
C TYR A 288 -11.67 0.57 13.86
#